data_a75a83d9a6ec9e694fba514bf71409b8
#
_entry.id   a75a83d9a6ec9e694fba514bf71409b8
#
_cell.length_a   1.000
_cell.length_b   1.000
_cell.length_c   1.000
_cell.angle_alpha   90.00
_cell.angle_beta   90.00
_cell.angle_gamma   90.00
#
_symmetry.space_group_name_H-M   'P 1'
#
loop_
_entity.id
_entity.type
_entity.pdbx_description
1 polymer ?
#
loop_
_entity_poly.entity_id
_entity_poly.type
_entity_poly.pdbx_seq_one_letter_code
_entity_poly.pdbx_strand_id
1 'polypeptide(L)'
;WPESLITQFEERIDISFGDEPVTFAECDIELLDNARSGPLRFAVRSDEHAAEFEIVFSDGHARYPQRAGPKATIKIGSKVQTLSESFGEDSPQIDFGDGSLLIYSHLYTLPEGETIEPYPSDKIEAWDWSKANIRVESQGASKRPDSVQRLVIDTLLADPDPYDVIFDDDGKGEIADVVALRITDSVVSVTLYHCKYSGADTPGARLSDLYEVCGQAQKSARWRDRPGRMLQHMLRREKMRRDRALGSRIEQGSAAAIKKLKVGWQDHRFEFDVRIVQPGLSRQAIGEEGLHLLAGVETYLLETRAMRLKIIGSE
;
A
#
# COMPACT_ATOMS: atom_id res chain seq x y z
N TRP A 1 1.26 -4.06 -9.71
CA TRP A 1 0.12 -4.50 -10.48
C TRP A 1 0.02 -3.74 -11.80
N PRO A 2 -0.65 -4.29 -12.84
CA PRO A 2 -1.06 -3.53 -14.01
C PRO A 2 -1.92 -2.32 -13.63
N GLU A 3 -1.69 -1.17 -14.26
CA GLU A 3 -2.41 0.07 -13.98
C GLU A 3 -3.93 -0.09 -14.23
N SER A 4 -4.31 -0.82 -15.27
CA SER A 4 -5.73 -1.07 -15.58
C SER A 4 -6.43 -1.83 -14.45
N LEU A 5 -5.77 -2.78 -13.80
CA LEU A 5 -6.35 -3.51 -12.67
C LEU A 5 -6.47 -2.65 -11.42
N ILE A 6 -5.53 -1.72 -11.21
CA ILE A 6 -5.59 -0.76 -10.10
C ILE A 6 -6.71 0.26 -10.33
N THR A 7 -6.93 0.66 -11.57
CA THR A 7 -7.92 1.68 -11.96
C THR A 7 -9.27 1.10 -12.38
N GLN A 8 -9.36 -0.21 -12.67
CA GLN A 8 -10.61 -0.89 -13.00
C GLN A 8 -11.52 -1.07 -11.79
N PHE A 9 -12.73 -0.50 -11.89
CA PHE A 9 -13.60 -0.40 -10.71
C PHE A 9 -15.07 -0.60 -11.02
N GLU A 10 -15.43 -0.62 -12.26
CA GLU A 10 -16.82 -0.81 -12.65
C GLU A 10 -17.22 -2.28 -12.46
N GLU A 11 -16.27 -3.19 -12.62
CA GLU A 11 -16.49 -4.62 -12.46
C GLU A 11 -15.76 -5.18 -11.25
N ARG A 12 -16.31 -6.22 -10.67
CA ARG A 12 -15.65 -6.99 -9.63
C ARG A 12 -14.49 -7.77 -10.24
N ILE A 13 -13.33 -7.71 -9.58
CA ILE A 13 -12.15 -8.49 -9.92
C ILE A 13 -11.95 -9.55 -8.85
N ASP A 14 -11.93 -10.82 -9.27
CA ASP A 14 -11.56 -11.95 -8.43
C ASP A 14 -10.35 -12.67 -9.05
N ILE A 15 -9.42 -13.10 -8.21
CA ILE A 15 -8.29 -13.97 -8.57
C ILE A 15 -8.59 -15.34 -8.00
N SER A 16 -8.40 -16.42 -8.79
CA SER A 16 -8.54 -17.77 -8.26
C SER A 16 -7.19 -18.49 -8.31
N PHE A 17 -6.88 -19.21 -7.24
CA PHE A 17 -5.74 -20.09 -7.13
C PHE A 17 -6.27 -21.55 -7.18
N GLY A 18 -6.21 -22.17 -8.37
CA GLY A 18 -6.98 -23.40 -8.63
C GLY A 18 -8.48 -23.08 -8.57
N ASP A 19 -9.20 -23.76 -7.69
CA ASP A 19 -10.63 -23.61 -7.48
C ASP A 19 -11.01 -22.58 -6.39
N GLU A 20 -10.01 -21.99 -5.71
CA GLU A 20 -10.22 -21.06 -4.58
C GLU A 20 -10.24 -19.60 -5.08
N PRO A 21 -11.43 -18.94 -5.12
CA PRO A 21 -11.53 -17.55 -5.50
C PRO A 21 -11.20 -16.62 -4.32
N VAL A 22 -10.38 -15.62 -4.61
CA VAL A 22 -9.97 -14.56 -3.67
C VAL A 22 -10.25 -13.21 -4.32
N THR A 23 -10.72 -12.23 -3.57
CA THR A 23 -10.92 -10.89 -4.14
C THR A 23 -9.58 -10.24 -4.47
N PHE A 24 -9.52 -9.49 -5.57
CA PHE A 24 -8.30 -8.76 -5.97
C PHE A 24 -7.71 -7.90 -4.85
N ALA A 25 -8.57 -7.32 -4.01
CA ALA A 25 -8.13 -6.50 -2.87
C ALA A 25 -7.36 -7.31 -1.79
N GLU A 26 -7.55 -8.63 -1.76
CA GLU A 26 -6.89 -9.54 -0.81
C GLU A 26 -5.64 -10.20 -1.43
N CYS A 27 -5.25 -9.78 -2.64
CA CYS A 27 -4.07 -10.28 -3.32
C CYS A 27 -2.99 -9.21 -3.41
N ASP A 28 -1.75 -9.64 -3.20
CA ASP A 28 -0.56 -8.82 -3.35
C ASP A 28 0.36 -9.38 -4.45
N ILE A 29 1.16 -8.49 -5.05
CA ILE A 29 2.23 -8.84 -5.97
C ILE A 29 3.56 -8.44 -5.34
N GLU A 30 4.51 -9.37 -5.31
CA GLU A 30 5.78 -9.21 -4.62
C GLU A 30 6.92 -9.71 -5.50
N LEU A 31 7.99 -8.92 -5.64
CA LEU A 31 9.22 -9.40 -6.28
C LEU A 31 9.87 -10.47 -5.40
N LEU A 32 10.21 -11.62 -6.00
CA LEU A 32 10.85 -12.74 -5.30
C LEU A 32 12.37 -12.61 -5.24
N ASP A 33 12.94 -11.80 -6.12
CA ASP A 33 14.38 -11.62 -6.24
C ASP A 33 14.70 -10.17 -6.48
N ASN A 34 15.67 -9.63 -5.74
CA ASN A 34 16.19 -8.28 -5.87
C ASN A 34 17.61 -8.27 -6.47
N ALA A 35 18.05 -9.38 -7.06
CA ALA A 35 19.34 -9.48 -7.70
C ALA A 35 19.43 -8.54 -8.91
N ARG A 36 20.57 -7.88 -9.08
CA ARG A 36 20.82 -6.98 -10.21
C ARG A 36 20.99 -7.71 -11.55
N SER A 37 20.98 -9.03 -11.54
CA SER A 37 21.12 -9.86 -12.76
C SER A 37 20.38 -11.18 -12.55
N GLY A 38 19.79 -11.69 -13.63
CA GLY A 38 19.02 -12.94 -13.62
C GLY A 38 17.57 -12.75 -14.05
N PRO A 39 16.77 -13.79 -14.01
CA PRO A 39 15.36 -13.67 -14.35
C PRO A 39 14.61 -12.84 -13.30
N LEU A 40 13.75 -11.92 -13.75
CA LEU A 40 12.84 -11.20 -12.88
C LEU A 40 11.69 -12.16 -12.51
N ARG A 41 11.55 -12.44 -11.23
CA ARG A 41 10.48 -13.29 -10.69
C ARG A 41 9.65 -12.53 -9.69
N PHE A 42 8.35 -12.80 -9.71
CA PHE A 42 7.41 -12.24 -8.77
C PHE A 42 6.34 -13.25 -8.40
N ALA A 43 5.69 -13.08 -7.27
CA ALA A 43 4.57 -13.88 -6.83
C ALA A 43 3.31 -13.02 -6.74
N VAL A 44 2.18 -13.60 -7.14
CA VAL A 44 0.85 -13.14 -6.74
C VAL A 44 0.42 -13.97 -5.55
N ARG A 45 0.10 -13.32 -4.44
CA ARG A 45 -0.19 -13.97 -3.16
C ARG A 45 -1.54 -13.58 -2.61
N SER A 46 -2.17 -14.52 -1.92
CA SER A 46 -3.24 -14.30 -0.95
C SER A 46 -2.78 -14.82 0.41
N ASP A 47 -3.68 -14.86 1.41
CA ASP A 47 -3.36 -15.42 2.72
C ASP A 47 -2.88 -16.87 2.68
N GLU A 48 -3.52 -17.67 1.83
CA GLU A 48 -3.36 -19.11 1.86
C GLU A 48 -2.65 -19.65 0.61
N HIS A 49 -2.56 -18.83 -0.47
CA HIS A 49 -2.06 -19.26 -1.75
C HIS A 49 -1.04 -18.30 -2.36
N ALA A 50 -0.11 -18.86 -3.13
CA ALA A 50 0.82 -18.10 -3.94
C ALA A 50 1.00 -18.75 -5.32
N ALA A 51 1.08 -17.93 -6.36
CA ALA A 51 1.46 -18.33 -7.70
C ALA A 51 2.66 -17.49 -8.14
N GLU A 52 3.73 -18.18 -8.59
CA GLU A 52 4.99 -17.54 -8.97
C GLU A 52 5.08 -17.38 -10.49
N PHE A 53 5.57 -16.25 -10.92
CA PHE A 53 5.71 -15.88 -12.32
C PHE A 53 7.15 -15.44 -12.60
N GLU A 54 7.54 -15.56 -13.86
CA GLU A 54 8.81 -15.08 -14.36
C GLU A 54 8.58 -14.19 -15.57
N ILE A 55 9.30 -13.06 -15.65
CA ILE A 55 9.26 -12.22 -16.85
C ILE A 55 10.29 -12.76 -17.83
N VAL A 56 9.83 -13.20 -19.00
CA VAL A 56 10.64 -13.69 -20.08
C VAL A 56 10.56 -12.74 -21.25
N PHE A 57 11.70 -12.17 -21.65
CA PHE A 57 11.80 -11.31 -22.82
C PHE A 57 12.16 -12.15 -24.05
N SER A 58 11.36 -12.03 -25.10
CA SER A 58 11.56 -12.71 -26.37
C SER A 58 11.03 -11.86 -27.50
N ASP A 59 11.85 -11.62 -28.53
CA ASP A 59 11.48 -10.91 -29.76
C ASP A 59 10.78 -9.55 -29.52
N GLY A 60 11.27 -8.80 -28.51
CA GLY A 60 10.72 -7.49 -28.16
C GLY A 60 9.40 -7.55 -27.36
N HIS A 61 8.98 -8.73 -26.95
CA HIS A 61 7.78 -8.93 -26.12
C HIS A 61 8.13 -9.49 -24.74
N ALA A 62 7.36 -9.09 -23.73
CA ALA A 62 7.39 -9.70 -22.40
C ALA A 62 6.33 -10.79 -22.30
N ARG A 63 6.68 -11.91 -21.70
CA ARG A 63 5.76 -13.01 -21.36
C ARG A 63 5.87 -13.30 -19.87
N TYR A 64 4.81 -13.76 -19.28
CA TYR A 64 4.68 -13.96 -17.83
C TYR A 64 4.28 -15.41 -17.51
N PRO A 65 5.12 -16.43 -17.86
CA PRO A 65 4.79 -17.80 -17.55
C PRO A 65 4.72 -18.02 -16.04
N GLN A 66 3.67 -18.70 -15.60
CA GLN A 66 3.59 -19.19 -14.22
C GLN A 66 4.61 -20.33 -14.04
N ARG A 67 5.41 -20.26 -12.97
CA ARG A 67 6.49 -21.21 -12.69
C ARG A 67 6.18 -22.16 -11.53
N ALA A 68 5.39 -21.67 -10.55
CA ALA A 68 5.03 -22.46 -9.38
C ALA A 68 3.64 -22.06 -8.84
N GLY A 69 3.13 -22.90 -7.94
CA GLY A 69 1.84 -22.69 -7.28
C GLY A 69 0.63 -23.21 -8.07
N PRO A 70 -0.57 -23.11 -7.49
CA PRO A 70 -1.83 -23.44 -8.15
C PRO A 70 -2.04 -22.58 -9.41
N LYS A 71 -2.72 -23.12 -10.41
CA LYS A 71 -3.08 -22.34 -11.62
C LYS A 71 -3.82 -21.08 -11.22
N ALA A 72 -3.23 -19.91 -11.54
CA ALA A 72 -3.79 -18.63 -11.19
C ALA A 72 -4.59 -18.05 -12.37
N THR A 73 -5.86 -17.70 -12.12
CA THR A 73 -6.74 -17.06 -13.09
C THR A 73 -7.31 -15.77 -12.52
N ILE A 74 -7.69 -14.86 -13.42
CA ILE A 74 -8.37 -13.61 -13.08
C ILE A 74 -9.73 -13.57 -13.75
N LYS A 75 -10.73 -13.11 -13.00
CA LYS A 75 -12.07 -12.84 -13.49
C LYS A 75 -12.38 -11.36 -13.35
N ILE A 76 -12.70 -10.71 -14.46
CA ILE A 76 -13.14 -9.32 -14.52
C ILE A 76 -14.53 -9.32 -15.16
N GLY A 77 -15.55 -9.03 -14.36
CA GLY A 77 -16.94 -9.17 -14.80
C GLY A 77 -17.25 -10.61 -15.25
N SER A 78 -17.50 -10.80 -16.54
CA SER A 78 -17.74 -12.12 -17.15
C SER A 78 -16.50 -12.75 -17.80
N LYS A 79 -15.42 -11.97 -18.05
CA LYS A 79 -14.19 -12.45 -18.69
C LYS A 79 -13.35 -13.22 -17.67
N VAL A 80 -12.96 -14.44 -18.00
CA VAL A 80 -12.02 -15.26 -17.21
C VAL A 80 -10.84 -15.63 -18.09
N GLN A 81 -9.63 -15.41 -17.58
CA GLN A 81 -8.37 -15.75 -18.26
C GLN A 81 -7.30 -16.12 -17.23
N THR A 82 -6.19 -16.70 -17.68
CA THR A 82 -5.04 -16.91 -16.79
C THR A 82 -4.39 -15.58 -16.43
N LEU A 83 -3.75 -15.50 -15.25
CA LEU A 83 -2.96 -14.32 -14.92
C LEU A 83 -1.82 -14.10 -15.92
N SER A 84 -1.22 -15.17 -16.45
CA SER A 84 -0.20 -15.09 -17.50
C SER A 84 -0.71 -14.37 -18.76
N GLU A 85 -1.93 -14.69 -19.20
CA GLU A 85 -2.57 -14.02 -20.34
C GLU A 85 -2.91 -12.57 -20.01
N SER A 86 -3.47 -12.34 -18.82
CA SER A 86 -3.80 -11.00 -18.34
C SER A 86 -2.57 -10.08 -18.28
N PHE A 87 -1.46 -10.57 -17.75
CA PHE A 87 -0.20 -9.82 -17.71
C PHE A 87 0.43 -9.62 -19.10
N GLY A 88 0.15 -10.52 -20.05
CA GLY A 88 0.56 -10.34 -21.43
C GLY A 88 -0.23 -9.25 -22.16
N GLU A 89 -1.51 -9.09 -21.81
CA GLU A 89 -2.38 -8.02 -22.33
C GLU A 89 -2.10 -6.67 -21.65
N ASP A 90 -1.86 -6.70 -20.33
CA ASP A 90 -1.55 -5.53 -19.51
C ASP A 90 -0.49 -5.90 -18.46
N SER A 91 0.69 -5.35 -18.64
CA SER A 91 1.90 -5.72 -17.91
C SER A 91 1.89 -5.18 -16.47
N PRO A 92 2.38 -5.96 -15.50
CA PRO A 92 2.80 -5.37 -14.25
C PRO A 92 3.88 -4.32 -14.50
N GLN A 93 3.75 -3.20 -13.81
CA GLN A 93 4.74 -2.14 -13.81
C GLN A 93 5.79 -2.41 -12.74
N ILE A 94 7.07 -2.21 -13.06
CA ILE A 94 8.17 -2.32 -12.11
C ILE A 94 8.90 -0.99 -12.05
N ASP A 95 8.84 -0.37 -10.88
CA ASP A 95 9.54 0.87 -10.59
C ASP A 95 10.90 0.53 -9.96
N PHE A 96 11.97 1.09 -10.49
CA PHE A 96 13.33 0.93 -9.97
C PHE A 96 13.73 2.13 -9.11
N GLY A 97 14.63 1.90 -8.16
CA GLY A 97 15.09 2.92 -7.23
C GLY A 97 15.89 4.07 -7.87
N ASP A 98 16.31 3.93 -9.12
CA ASP A 98 16.94 4.99 -9.92
C ASP A 98 15.94 5.83 -10.73
N GLY A 99 14.62 5.61 -10.51
CA GLY A 99 13.56 6.29 -11.24
C GLY A 99 13.26 5.69 -12.61
N SER A 100 13.95 4.64 -13.02
CA SER A 100 13.58 3.92 -14.25
C SER A 100 12.34 3.06 -14.04
N LEU A 101 11.63 2.77 -15.11
CA LEU A 101 10.35 2.09 -15.13
C LEU A 101 10.35 1.03 -16.22
N LEU A 102 10.01 -0.21 -15.86
CA LEU A 102 9.81 -1.30 -16.82
C LEU A 102 8.31 -1.57 -17.00
N ILE A 103 7.85 -1.40 -18.24
CA ILE A 103 6.48 -1.76 -18.68
C ILE A 103 6.61 -2.65 -19.91
N TYR A 104 6.03 -3.83 -19.90
CA TYR A 104 6.23 -4.86 -20.93
C TYR A 104 7.73 -5.19 -21.10
N SER A 105 8.26 -4.92 -22.29
CA SER A 105 9.68 -5.09 -22.64
C SER A 105 10.42 -3.76 -22.76
N HIS A 106 9.80 -2.65 -22.38
CA HIS A 106 10.37 -1.31 -22.50
C HIS A 106 10.85 -0.81 -21.13
N LEU A 107 12.14 -0.55 -21.06
CA LEU A 107 12.74 0.15 -19.93
C LEU A 107 12.76 1.65 -20.25
N TYR A 108 11.96 2.40 -19.51
CA TYR A 108 11.96 3.85 -19.55
C TYR A 108 13.00 4.34 -18.54
N THR A 109 13.99 5.04 -19.00
CA THR A 109 15.01 5.67 -18.16
C THR A 109 14.84 7.17 -18.19
N LEU A 110 15.29 7.83 -17.15
CA LEU A 110 15.37 9.28 -17.17
C LEU A 110 16.29 9.72 -18.32
N PRO A 111 16.04 10.89 -18.94
CA PRO A 111 16.94 11.47 -19.92
C PRO A 111 18.38 11.58 -19.39
N GLU A 112 19.38 11.47 -20.28
CA GLU A 112 20.78 11.52 -19.88
C GLU A 112 21.10 12.86 -19.21
N GLY A 113 21.58 12.82 -17.97
CA GLY A 113 21.85 14.01 -17.15
C GLY A 113 20.66 14.51 -16.32
N GLU A 114 19.46 13.91 -16.45
CA GLU A 114 18.34 14.15 -15.56
C GLU A 114 18.32 13.06 -14.46
N THR A 115 18.13 13.50 -13.25
CA THR A 115 17.92 12.63 -12.08
C THR A 115 16.66 13.09 -11.38
N ILE A 116 15.90 12.15 -10.77
CA ILE A 116 14.86 12.55 -9.83
C ILE A 116 15.59 13.20 -8.66
N GLU A 117 15.21 14.44 -8.33
CA GLU A 117 15.71 15.09 -7.10
C GLU A 117 15.40 14.19 -5.92
N PRO A 118 16.39 13.82 -5.11
CA PRO A 118 16.17 12.93 -3.98
C PRO A 118 15.19 13.57 -2.97
N TYR A 119 14.38 12.76 -2.33
CA TYR A 119 13.49 13.22 -1.27
C TYR A 119 14.30 13.94 -0.19
N PRO A 120 13.97 15.19 0.18
CA PRO A 120 14.75 15.92 1.17
C PRO A 120 14.70 15.22 2.53
N SER A 121 15.86 14.80 3.05
CA SER A 121 15.93 14.07 4.32
C SER A 121 15.41 14.88 5.52
N ASP A 122 15.48 16.20 5.46
CA ASP A 122 14.92 17.11 6.46
C ASP A 122 13.39 17.10 6.52
N LYS A 123 12.71 16.66 5.44
CA LYS A 123 11.27 16.42 5.44
C LYS A 123 10.85 15.12 6.13
N ILE A 124 11.82 14.22 6.45
CA ILE A 124 11.52 13.02 7.23
C ILE A 124 11.25 13.46 8.67
N GLU A 125 10.03 13.23 9.11
CA GLU A 125 9.59 13.55 10.47
C GLU A 125 10.13 12.49 11.44
N ALA A 126 10.97 12.89 12.39
CA ALA A 126 11.53 11.98 13.37
C ALA A 126 10.62 11.87 14.60
N TRP A 127 10.16 10.65 14.90
CA TRP A 127 9.35 10.38 16.08
C TRP A 127 10.17 9.69 17.18
N ASP A 128 9.72 9.82 18.42
CA ASP A 128 10.23 9.07 19.56
C ASP A 128 9.59 7.69 19.64
N TRP A 129 10.37 6.65 19.36
CA TRP A 129 9.94 5.25 19.37
C TRP A 129 10.20 4.55 20.70
N SER A 130 10.61 5.24 21.76
CA SER A 130 10.94 4.65 23.06
C SER A 130 9.80 3.84 23.70
N LYS A 131 8.55 4.12 23.32
CA LYS A 131 7.35 3.41 23.79
C LYS A 131 6.92 2.25 22.89
N ALA A 132 7.59 2.05 21.76
CA ALA A 132 7.25 0.98 20.82
C ALA A 132 8.41 0.00 20.63
N ASN A 133 8.08 -1.26 20.46
CA ASN A 133 9.00 -2.23 19.90
C ASN A 133 8.99 -2.08 18.39
N ILE A 134 10.02 -1.42 17.85
CA ILE A 134 10.12 -1.13 16.42
C ILE A 134 10.18 -2.38 15.53
N ARG A 135 10.39 -3.57 16.12
CA ARG A 135 10.34 -4.87 15.44
C ARG A 135 8.93 -5.44 15.33
N VAL A 136 7.93 -4.76 15.85
CA VAL A 136 6.54 -5.21 15.87
C VAL A 136 5.64 -4.21 15.18
N GLU A 137 5.16 -4.57 14.01
CA GLU A 137 4.32 -3.73 13.15
C GLU A 137 2.90 -3.56 13.72
N SER A 138 2.17 -4.65 13.74
CA SER A 138 0.74 -4.69 14.02
C SER A 138 0.40 -4.72 15.51
N GLN A 139 -0.65 -4.00 15.91
CA GLN A 139 -1.24 -4.17 17.24
C GLN A 139 -2.05 -5.47 17.37
N GLY A 140 -2.48 -6.04 16.23
CA GLY A 140 -3.33 -7.22 16.17
C GLY A 140 -4.70 -7.05 16.82
N ALA A 141 -5.44 -8.14 16.88
CA ALA A 141 -6.78 -8.14 17.52
C ALA A 141 -6.74 -7.88 19.03
N SER A 142 -5.63 -8.22 19.68
CA SER A 142 -5.41 -8.00 21.12
C SER A 142 -5.04 -6.56 21.48
N LYS A 143 -4.83 -5.71 20.47
CA LYS A 143 -4.44 -4.30 20.64
C LYS A 143 -3.19 -4.16 21.51
N ARG A 144 -2.13 -4.92 21.17
CA ARG A 144 -0.89 -4.87 21.93
C ARG A 144 -0.34 -3.43 21.96
N PRO A 145 0.14 -2.96 23.14
CA PRO A 145 0.44 -1.54 23.37
C PRO A 145 1.79 -1.08 22.79
N ASP A 146 2.68 -2.00 22.44
CA ASP A 146 4.07 -1.74 22.07
C ASP A 146 4.36 -1.90 20.57
N SER A 147 3.34 -1.93 19.71
CA SER A 147 3.54 -2.00 18.25
C SER A 147 3.72 -0.62 17.63
N VAL A 148 4.35 -0.58 16.45
CA VAL A 148 4.49 0.63 15.61
C VAL A 148 3.11 1.23 15.32
N GLN A 149 2.18 0.41 14.86
CA GLN A 149 0.81 0.82 14.56
C GLN A 149 0.09 1.39 15.79
N ARG A 150 0.26 0.78 16.98
CA ARG A 150 -0.34 1.29 18.20
C ARG A 150 0.19 2.67 18.57
N LEU A 151 1.49 2.90 18.45
CA LEU A 151 2.07 4.22 18.70
C LEU A 151 1.50 5.28 17.73
N VAL A 152 1.29 4.93 16.47
CA VAL A 152 0.60 5.82 15.50
C VAL A 152 -0.79 6.15 16.00
N ILE A 153 -1.60 5.15 16.34
CA ILE A 153 -2.97 5.35 16.84
C ILE A 153 -2.98 6.23 18.09
N ASP A 154 -2.11 5.96 19.06
CA ASP A 154 -2.03 6.74 20.30
C ASP A 154 -1.62 8.20 20.04
N THR A 155 -0.72 8.43 19.08
CA THR A 155 -0.34 9.77 18.65
C THR A 155 -1.51 10.52 18.03
N LEU A 156 -2.31 9.84 17.19
CA LEU A 156 -3.50 10.43 16.56
C LEU A 156 -4.61 10.72 17.58
N LEU A 157 -4.78 9.85 18.58
CA LEU A 157 -5.75 10.05 19.67
C LEU A 157 -5.36 11.25 20.57
N ALA A 158 -4.08 11.56 20.66
CA ALA A 158 -3.55 12.67 21.44
C ALA A 158 -3.45 13.99 20.64
N ASP A 159 -3.79 13.98 19.34
CA ASP A 159 -3.72 15.18 18.49
C ASP A 159 -4.67 16.27 19.03
N PRO A 160 -4.18 17.50 19.27
CA PRO A 160 -5.03 18.62 19.75
C PRO A 160 -6.13 19.01 18.75
N ASP A 161 -5.97 18.70 17.46
CA ASP A 161 -7.00 18.77 16.42
C ASP A 161 -7.53 17.35 16.16
N PRO A 162 -8.61 16.93 16.85
CA PRO A 162 -9.02 15.53 16.89
C PRO A 162 -9.54 15.05 15.52
N TYR A 163 -9.27 13.79 15.22
CA TYR A 163 -9.89 13.08 14.10
C TYR A 163 -11.32 12.68 14.45
N ASP A 164 -12.23 12.74 13.47
CA ASP A 164 -13.61 12.25 13.64
C ASP A 164 -13.66 10.71 13.61
N VAL A 165 -12.78 10.09 12.85
CA VAL A 165 -12.64 8.64 12.76
C VAL A 165 -11.16 8.26 12.70
N ILE A 166 -10.77 7.32 13.56
CA ILE A 166 -9.51 6.57 13.47
C ILE A 166 -9.88 5.11 13.35
N PHE A 167 -9.40 4.47 12.30
CA PHE A 167 -9.78 3.10 11.94
C PHE A 167 -8.52 2.23 11.77
N ASP A 168 -8.42 1.16 12.54
CA ASP A 168 -7.45 0.08 12.42
C ASP A 168 -7.87 -0.83 11.27
N ASP A 169 -7.25 -0.66 10.10
CA ASP A 169 -7.55 -1.49 8.93
C ASP A 169 -6.49 -2.54 8.65
N ASP A 170 -5.55 -2.70 9.57
CA ASP A 170 -4.46 -3.67 9.46
C ASP A 170 -4.93 -5.06 9.06
N GLY A 171 -4.12 -5.70 8.23
CA GLY A 171 -4.33 -7.02 7.70
C GLY A 171 -4.79 -7.04 6.24
N LYS A 172 -4.70 -8.19 5.62
CA LYS A 172 -4.88 -8.35 4.16
C LYS A 172 -6.16 -7.72 3.62
N GLY A 173 -6.00 -7.12 2.44
CA GLY A 173 -7.07 -6.35 1.82
C GLY A 173 -7.33 -5.00 2.46
N GLU A 174 -6.39 -4.48 3.21
CA GLU A 174 -6.45 -3.17 3.87
C GLU A 174 -6.43 -2.01 2.87
N ILE A 175 -6.96 -0.89 3.34
CA ILE A 175 -6.78 0.42 2.68
C ILE A 175 -5.38 0.94 3.00
N ALA A 176 -5.03 0.91 4.27
CA ALA A 176 -3.77 1.22 4.91
C ALA A 176 -3.84 0.64 6.34
N ASP A 177 -2.73 0.52 7.06
CA ASP A 177 -2.73 0.01 8.44
C ASP A 177 -3.62 0.84 9.37
N VAL A 178 -3.59 2.17 9.20
CA VAL A 178 -4.49 3.09 9.90
C VAL A 178 -5.08 4.09 8.92
N VAL A 179 -6.40 4.26 8.95
CA VAL A 179 -7.15 5.27 8.19
C VAL A 179 -7.70 6.31 9.16
N ALA A 180 -7.32 7.58 8.97
CA ALA A 180 -7.77 8.67 9.82
C ALA A 180 -8.56 9.70 9.01
N LEU A 181 -9.74 10.09 9.51
CA LEU A 181 -10.63 11.03 8.83
C LEU A 181 -10.88 12.27 9.69
N ARG A 182 -10.74 13.45 9.10
CA ARG A 182 -11.30 14.70 9.62
C ARG A 182 -12.41 15.17 8.70
N ILE A 183 -13.56 15.50 9.26
CA ILE A 183 -14.78 15.80 8.51
C ILE A 183 -15.20 17.23 8.83
N THR A 184 -15.24 18.06 7.81
CA THR A 184 -15.84 19.40 7.86
C THR A 184 -17.14 19.41 7.06
N ASP A 185 -17.84 20.54 7.00
CA ASP A 185 -19.11 20.65 6.27
C ASP A 185 -18.97 20.32 4.77
N SER A 186 -17.81 20.57 4.17
CA SER A 186 -17.60 20.42 2.73
C SER A 186 -16.39 19.56 2.35
N VAL A 187 -15.49 19.25 3.29
CA VAL A 187 -14.24 18.53 3.01
C VAL A 187 -14.06 17.39 3.99
N VAL A 188 -13.65 16.25 3.46
CA VAL A 188 -13.18 15.11 4.24
C VAL A 188 -11.69 14.90 3.94
N SER A 189 -10.86 15.20 4.93
CA SER A 189 -9.43 14.89 4.87
C SER A 189 -9.21 13.44 5.29
N VAL A 190 -8.62 12.65 4.41
CA VAL A 190 -8.29 11.23 4.61
C VAL A 190 -6.78 11.10 4.69
N THR A 191 -6.28 10.59 5.80
CA THR A 191 -4.87 10.27 5.95
C THR A 191 -4.69 8.75 6.05
N LEU A 192 -3.89 8.20 5.15
CA LEU A 192 -3.56 6.78 5.06
C LEU A 192 -2.18 6.54 5.66
N TYR A 193 -2.10 5.79 6.76
CA TYR A 193 -0.84 5.44 7.40
C TYR A 193 -0.45 4.01 7.05
N HIS A 194 0.68 3.86 6.37
CA HIS A 194 1.32 2.58 6.11
C HIS A 194 2.46 2.40 7.08
N CYS A 195 2.37 1.39 7.91
CA CYS A 195 3.32 1.09 8.97
C CYS A 195 4.18 -0.10 8.57
N LYS A 196 5.49 -0.01 8.81
CA LYS A 196 6.37 -1.15 8.65
C LYS A 196 7.29 -1.28 9.86
N TYR A 197 7.47 -2.51 10.33
CA TYR A 197 8.44 -2.78 11.40
C TYR A 197 9.88 -2.60 10.90
N SER A 198 10.81 -2.41 11.81
CA SER A 198 12.24 -2.38 11.50
C SER A 198 12.80 -3.79 11.36
N GLY A 199 13.55 -4.06 10.31
CA GLY A 199 14.31 -5.31 10.14
C GLY A 199 15.46 -5.50 11.15
N ALA A 200 15.78 -4.48 11.97
CA ALA A 200 16.81 -4.54 13.03
C ALA A 200 16.40 -3.76 14.29
N ASP A 201 17.14 -3.95 15.36
CA ASP A 201 16.84 -3.33 16.67
C ASP A 201 17.17 -1.82 16.72
N THR A 202 17.93 -1.34 15.76
CA THR A 202 18.32 0.08 15.65
C THR A 202 17.97 0.64 14.28
N PRO A 203 17.58 1.93 14.20
CA PRO A 203 17.36 2.61 12.93
C PRO A 203 18.62 2.64 12.06
N GLY A 204 18.44 2.78 10.76
CA GLY A 204 19.54 2.84 9.78
C GLY A 204 19.04 3.14 8.36
N ALA A 205 19.77 2.65 7.35
CA ALA A 205 19.51 2.89 5.93
C ALA A 205 19.03 1.65 5.17
N ARG A 206 18.24 0.79 5.80
CA ARG A 206 17.80 -0.47 5.16
C ARG A 206 16.72 -0.22 4.12
N LEU A 207 17.09 -0.43 2.86
CA LEU A 207 16.17 -0.28 1.73
C LEU A 207 15.06 -1.35 1.71
N SER A 208 15.36 -2.59 2.14
CA SER A 208 14.37 -3.68 2.17
C SER A 208 13.10 -3.31 2.94
N ASP A 209 13.25 -2.59 4.06
CA ASP A 209 12.13 -2.18 4.89
C ASP A 209 11.30 -1.07 4.21
N LEU A 210 11.90 -0.31 3.28
CA LEU A 210 11.23 0.74 2.50
C LEU A 210 10.47 0.21 1.29
N TYR A 211 11.02 -0.75 0.56
CA TYR A 211 10.41 -1.24 -0.69
C TYR A 211 8.96 -1.69 -0.49
N GLU A 212 8.73 -2.49 0.54
CA GLU A 212 7.40 -3.04 0.81
C GLU A 212 6.40 -1.93 1.16
N VAL A 213 6.75 -1.04 2.10
CA VAL A 213 5.84 0.03 2.53
C VAL A 213 5.62 1.08 1.44
N CYS A 214 6.59 1.32 0.57
CA CYS A 214 6.44 2.17 -0.61
C CYS A 214 5.43 1.56 -1.59
N GLY A 215 5.51 0.26 -1.86
CA GLY A 215 4.56 -0.45 -2.69
C GLY A 215 3.13 -0.43 -2.13
N GLN A 216 2.98 -0.58 -0.81
CA GLN A 216 1.69 -0.46 -0.14
C GLN A 216 1.11 0.97 -0.28
N ALA A 217 1.94 1.99 -0.10
CA ALA A 217 1.55 3.38 -0.26
C ALA A 217 1.04 3.69 -1.69
N GLN A 218 1.77 3.24 -2.71
CA GLN A 218 1.34 3.39 -4.10
C GLN A 218 0.03 2.65 -4.39
N LYS A 219 -0.11 1.41 -3.91
CA LYS A 219 -1.34 0.60 -4.07
C LYS A 219 -2.56 1.26 -3.45
N SER A 220 -2.41 1.91 -2.31
CA SER A 220 -3.53 2.56 -1.61
C SER A 220 -4.04 3.83 -2.31
N ALA A 221 -3.26 4.44 -3.20
CA ALA A 221 -3.62 5.64 -3.94
C ALA A 221 -4.93 5.49 -4.74
N ARG A 222 -5.28 4.28 -5.15
CA ARG A 222 -6.55 3.94 -5.83
C ARG A 222 -7.80 4.38 -5.06
N TRP A 223 -7.74 4.45 -3.73
CA TRP A 223 -8.91 4.79 -2.91
C TRP A 223 -9.36 6.24 -3.07
N ARG A 224 -8.45 7.12 -3.51
CA ARG A 224 -8.75 8.52 -3.76
C ARG A 224 -9.90 8.71 -4.76
N ASP A 225 -9.91 7.90 -5.79
CA ASP A 225 -10.92 8.01 -6.85
C ASP A 225 -12.29 7.44 -6.43
N ARG A 226 -12.38 6.82 -5.23
CA ARG A 226 -13.57 6.07 -4.78
C ARG A 226 -13.84 6.13 -3.30
N PRO A 227 -13.98 7.32 -2.76
CA PRO A 227 -14.21 7.50 -1.34
C PRO A 227 -15.46 6.75 -0.83
N GLY A 228 -16.53 6.71 -1.62
CA GLY A 228 -17.73 5.95 -1.24
C GLY A 228 -17.50 4.44 -1.12
N ARG A 229 -16.62 3.86 -1.96
CA ARG A 229 -16.23 2.44 -1.85
C ARG A 229 -15.26 2.21 -0.68
N MET A 230 -14.33 3.13 -0.44
CA MET A 230 -13.47 3.10 0.74
C MET A 230 -14.29 3.03 2.02
N LEU A 231 -15.26 3.91 2.19
CA LEU A 231 -16.15 3.93 3.35
C LEU A 231 -16.98 2.63 3.47
N GLN A 232 -17.44 2.09 2.35
CA GLN A 232 -18.14 0.80 2.32
C GLN A 232 -17.21 -0.35 2.74
N HIS A 233 -15.96 -0.31 2.31
CA HIS A 233 -14.95 -1.30 2.68
C HIS A 233 -14.66 -1.26 4.19
N MET A 234 -14.45 -0.08 4.76
CA MET A 234 -14.28 0.09 6.22
C MET A 234 -15.45 -0.52 6.99
N LEU A 235 -16.69 -0.23 6.59
CA LEU A 235 -17.89 -0.79 7.24
C LEU A 235 -17.96 -2.33 7.14
N ARG A 236 -17.56 -2.90 6.00
CA ARG A 236 -17.52 -4.36 5.80
C ARG A 236 -16.49 -4.99 6.73
N ARG A 237 -15.27 -4.43 6.80
CA ARG A 237 -14.18 -4.95 7.63
C ARG A 237 -14.52 -4.84 9.12
N GLU A 238 -15.11 -3.74 9.55
CA GLU A 238 -15.65 -3.60 10.93
C GLU A 238 -16.67 -4.70 11.25
N LYS A 239 -17.63 -4.92 10.35
CA LYS A 239 -18.63 -5.99 10.52
C LYS A 239 -17.98 -7.36 10.61
N MET A 240 -17.06 -7.69 9.71
CA MET A 240 -16.37 -9.00 9.70
C MET A 240 -15.59 -9.25 11.00
N ARG A 241 -14.92 -8.22 11.55
CA ARG A 241 -14.18 -8.33 12.81
C ARG A 241 -15.11 -8.55 13.98
N ARG A 242 -16.24 -7.83 14.03
CA ARG A 242 -17.28 -8.01 15.05
C ARG A 242 -17.95 -9.38 14.98
N ASP A 243 -18.27 -9.86 13.79
CA ASP A 243 -18.88 -11.19 13.60
C ASP A 243 -17.96 -12.32 14.11
N ARG A 244 -16.62 -12.07 14.14
CA ARG A 244 -15.61 -12.98 14.72
C ARG A 244 -15.35 -12.74 16.21
N ALA A 245 -16.07 -11.83 16.86
CA ALA A 245 -15.88 -11.43 18.25
C ALA A 245 -14.45 -10.90 18.59
N LEU A 246 -13.78 -10.29 17.62
CA LEU A 246 -12.41 -9.77 17.77
C LEU A 246 -12.34 -8.27 18.17
N GLY A 247 -13.45 -7.72 18.64
CA GLY A 247 -13.56 -6.30 19.01
C GLY A 247 -13.81 -5.39 17.81
N SER A 248 -13.66 -4.08 18.00
CA SER A 248 -13.86 -3.07 16.96
C SER A 248 -12.55 -2.69 16.31
N ARG A 249 -12.61 -2.37 15.02
CA ARG A 249 -11.52 -1.69 14.28
C ARG A 249 -11.52 -0.18 14.49
N ILE A 250 -12.62 0.36 15.04
CA ILE A 250 -12.76 1.80 15.26
C ILE A 250 -12.08 2.16 16.57
N GLU A 251 -11.01 2.95 16.50
CA GLU A 251 -10.26 3.46 17.65
C GLU A 251 -10.84 4.80 18.14
N GLN A 252 -11.37 5.61 17.21
CA GLN A 252 -12.11 6.84 17.50
C GLN A 252 -13.28 6.98 16.53
N GLY A 253 -14.38 7.58 16.99
CA GLY A 253 -15.58 7.75 16.21
C GLY A 253 -16.55 6.54 16.31
N SER A 254 -17.32 6.30 15.24
CA SER A 254 -18.30 5.22 15.24
C SER A 254 -18.65 4.71 13.85
N ALA A 255 -19.12 3.46 13.75
CA ALA A 255 -19.67 2.91 12.52
C ALA A 255 -20.85 3.71 11.98
N ALA A 256 -21.63 4.36 12.86
CA ALA A 256 -22.72 5.24 12.48
C ALA A 256 -22.22 6.50 11.77
N ALA A 257 -21.12 7.11 12.23
CA ALA A 257 -20.47 8.24 11.58
C ALA A 257 -19.97 7.88 10.17
N ILE A 258 -19.26 6.73 10.03
CA ILE A 258 -18.79 6.23 8.73
C ILE A 258 -19.99 5.96 7.80
N LYS A 259 -21.09 5.38 8.31
CA LYS A 259 -22.29 5.11 7.53
C LYS A 259 -22.97 6.39 7.06
N LYS A 260 -23.07 7.42 7.93
CA LYS A 260 -23.61 8.73 7.58
C LYS A 260 -22.78 9.38 6.47
N LEU A 261 -21.47 9.41 6.63
CA LEU A 261 -20.54 9.92 5.62
C LEU A 261 -20.66 9.14 4.31
N LYS A 262 -20.79 7.81 4.36
CA LYS A 262 -20.95 6.96 3.17
C LYS A 262 -22.25 7.26 2.41
N VAL A 263 -23.31 7.65 3.06
CA VAL A 263 -24.57 8.03 2.41
C VAL A 263 -24.44 9.39 1.70
N GLY A 264 -23.79 10.37 2.33
CA GLY A 264 -23.61 11.73 1.79
C GLY A 264 -22.23 11.98 1.19
N TRP A 265 -21.48 10.96 0.78
CA TRP A 265 -20.10 11.15 0.34
C TRP A 265 -19.96 12.09 -0.87
N GLN A 266 -20.97 12.16 -1.74
CA GLN A 266 -20.96 13.00 -2.93
C GLN A 266 -21.10 14.50 -2.62
N ASP A 267 -21.56 14.84 -1.42
CA ASP A 267 -21.71 16.22 -0.94
C ASP A 267 -20.38 16.79 -0.39
N HIS A 268 -19.33 15.97 -0.33
CA HIS A 268 -18.03 16.33 0.22
C HIS A 268 -16.93 16.21 -0.82
N ARG A 269 -15.95 17.11 -0.74
CA ARG A 269 -14.66 16.96 -1.42
C ARG A 269 -13.74 16.11 -0.54
N PHE A 270 -13.19 15.03 -1.11
CA PHE A 270 -12.23 14.18 -0.42
C PHE A 270 -10.81 14.59 -0.79
N GLU A 271 -10.00 14.83 0.23
CA GLU A 271 -8.56 15.10 0.11
C GLU A 271 -7.79 13.99 0.78
N PHE A 272 -6.80 13.42 0.07
CA PHE A 272 -6.05 12.27 0.54
C PHE A 272 -4.58 12.61 0.72
N ASP A 273 -4.03 12.21 1.87
CA ASP A 273 -2.60 12.23 2.17
C ASP A 273 -2.13 10.81 2.54
N VAL A 274 -0.90 10.48 2.20
CA VAL A 274 -0.26 9.21 2.56
C VAL A 274 0.87 9.48 3.55
N ARG A 275 0.98 8.61 4.55
CA ARG A 275 2.06 8.60 5.54
C ARG A 275 2.74 7.25 5.49
N ILE A 276 4.05 7.23 5.22
CA ILE A 276 4.88 6.06 5.43
C ILE A 276 5.48 6.16 6.83
N VAL A 277 5.26 5.12 7.64
CA VAL A 277 5.74 5.03 9.02
C VAL A 277 6.74 3.89 9.12
N GLN A 278 8.02 4.22 9.18
CA GLN A 278 9.10 3.25 9.20
C GLN A 278 10.14 3.63 10.27
N PRO A 279 9.98 3.10 11.51
CA PRO A 279 10.89 3.43 12.61
C PRO A 279 12.32 2.93 12.40
N GLY A 280 12.53 1.97 11.50
CA GLY A 280 13.85 1.51 11.11
C GLY A 280 14.59 2.46 10.17
N LEU A 281 13.94 3.48 9.65
CA LEU A 281 14.54 4.51 8.82
C LEU A 281 15.10 5.63 9.69
N SER A 282 16.41 5.84 9.64
CA SER A 282 17.05 7.00 10.28
C SER A 282 17.16 8.15 9.30
N ARG A 283 16.65 9.32 9.68
CA ARG A 283 16.76 10.57 8.91
C ARG A 283 18.22 10.95 8.63
N GLN A 284 19.11 10.63 9.57
CA GLN A 284 20.54 10.98 9.46
C GLN A 284 21.33 9.94 8.66
N ALA A 285 20.90 8.67 8.67
CA ALA A 285 21.63 7.57 8.06
C ALA A 285 21.10 7.12 6.70
N ILE A 286 19.92 7.59 6.28
CA ILE A 286 19.33 7.22 4.98
C ILE A 286 20.29 7.58 3.84
N GLY A 287 20.61 6.58 3.00
CA GLY A 287 21.45 6.79 1.84
C GLY A 287 20.67 7.34 0.64
N GLU A 288 21.42 7.75 -0.38
CA GLU A 288 20.89 8.34 -1.61
C GLU A 288 19.86 7.44 -2.31
N GLU A 289 20.10 6.12 -2.38
CA GLU A 289 19.15 5.16 -2.95
C GLU A 289 17.79 5.18 -2.22
N GLY A 290 17.79 5.31 -0.91
CA GLY A 290 16.55 5.41 -0.12
C GLY A 290 15.81 6.72 -0.39
N LEU A 291 16.54 7.82 -0.52
CA LEU A 291 15.96 9.13 -0.84
C LEU A 291 15.38 9.15 -2.26
N HIS A 292 16.03 8.53 -3.24
CA HIS A 292 15.48 8.40 -4.60
C HIS A 292 14.24 7.52 -4.64
N LEU A 293 14.21 6.41 -3.87
CA LEU A 293 13.02 5.58 -3.77
C LEU A 293 11.82 6.37 -3.22
N LEU A 294 12.03 7.13 -2.15
CA LEU A 294 10.99 7.99 -1.57
C LEU A 294 10.53 9.08 -2.53
N ALA A 295 11.47 9.69 -3.26
CA ALA A 295 11.15 10.69 -4.29
C ALA A 295 10.30 10.10 -5.42
N GLY A 296 10.61 8.88 -5.88
CA GLY A 296 9.81 8.18 -6.89
C GLY A 296 8.37 7.95 -6.41
N VAL A 297 8.18 7.54 -5.15
CA VAL A 297 6.86 7.37 -4.54
C VAL A 297 6.12 8.70 -4.41
N GLU A 298 6.80 9.77 -3.95
CA GLU A 298 6.21 11.11 -3.84
C GLU A 298 5.74 11.61 -5.20
N THR A 299 6.60 11.48 -6.23
CA THR A 299 6.28 11.88 -7.61
C THR A 299 5.08 11.10 -8.14
N TYR A 300 5.08 9.76 -7.99
CA TYR A 300 3.94 8.94 -8.39
C TYR A 300 2.64 9.39 -7.73
N LEU A 301 2.63 9.52 -6.42
CA LEU A 301 1.42 9.91 -5.67
C LEU A 301 0.93 11.31 -6.06
N LEU A 302 1.85 12.25 -6.22
CA LEU A 302 1.52 13.64 -6.53
C LEU A 302 1.02 13.79 -7.98
N GLU A 303 1.73 13.23 -8.95
CA GLU A 303 1.43 13.42 -10.36
C GLU A 303 0.24 12.58 -10.83
N THR A 304 0.10 11.35 -10.34
CA THR A 304 -0.98 10.46 -10.79
C THR A 304 -2.28 10.65 -10.00
N ARG A 305 -2.18 11.07 -8.74
CA ARG A 305 -3.35 11.11 -7.81
C ARG A 305 -3.50 12.41 -7.04
N ALA A 306 -2.60 13.38 -7.20
CA ALA A 306 -2.58 14.63 -6.43
C ALA A 306 -2.64 14.37 -4.90
N MET A 307 -1.92 13.34 -4.44
CA MET A 307 -1.80 12.97 -3.03
C MET A 307 -0.42 13.36 -2.51
N ARG A 308 -0.36 13.88 -1.29
CA ARG A 308 0.91 14.24 -0.65
C ARG A 308 1.47 13.06 0.11
N LEU A 309 2.78 12.89 0.05
CA LEU A 309 3.53 11.92 0.85
C LEU A 309 4.19 12.63 2.04
N LYS A 310 4.15 11.99 3.20
CA LYS A 310 5.02 12.31 4.33
C LYS A 310 5.64 11.04 4.88
N ILE A 311 6.88 11.17 5.32
CA ILE A 311 7.67 10.07 5.86
C ILE A 311 7.88 10.31 7.36
N ILE A 312 7.60 9.29 8.15
CA ILE A 312 7.81 9.26 9.60
C ILE A 312 8.83 8.17 9.90
N GLY A 313 9.94 8.59 10.45
CA GLY A 313 11.08 7.70 10.77
C GLY A 313 11.66 7.98 12.15
N SER A 314 12.93 7.68 12.31
CA SER A 314 13.77 7.98 13.48
C SER A 314 14.75 9.11 13.17
N GLU A 315 15.34 9.67 14.24
CA GLU A 315 16.42 10.64 14.12
C GLU A 315 17.68 10.08 13.46
#